data_215b04b5143b9998327f8d40637b5956
#
_entry.id   215b04b5143b9998327f8d40637b5956
#
_cell.length_a   1.000
_cell.length_b   1.000
_cell.length_c   1.000
_cell.angle_alpha   90.00
_cell.angle_beta   90.00
_cell.angle_gamma   90.00
#
_symmetry.space_group_name_H-M   'P 1'
#
loop_
_entity.id
_entity.type
_entity.pdbx_description
1 polymer ?
#
loop_
_entity_poly.entity_id
_entity_poly.type
_entity_poly.pdbx_seq_one_letter_code
_entity_poly.pdbx_strand_id
1 'polypeptide(L)'
;MTNTLDLRPFGLNTNFKGLALDDLNDIIDILTKLVGFKTVANEPNLDLIDWVENFLAKSGFRIQRIPSPCGCKAGLLAKFGDGVGGILYSAHSDVVSTEGQDWTSDPFVLHRTGGRVIGRGTADMKGFLACVLAQARSCRDMPPEKPFMIALSWDEEIGCRGIPNMIDHVVPFLGCPDLVIVGEPTEMQLCLGHKGKASYQAICYGEAGHSALAPNFKNALHVAARFILATSDLQLRLAKSGARDDAFTIPYSTVHAGIVRGGVALNIVPERAEISFEIRHLTTEEPATILNELDTPSESMEISRVYQYPGLSANEADPIWKSVQALTNVPGPIKVAFGTEAGFFANIGLRTAVIGPGSMDCDGHQPDEGIDINQLRKCKDFCGKLQHGLQSILSLN
;
A
#
# COMPACT_ATOMS: atom_id res chain seq x y z
N MET A 1 -16.64 0.50 -33.29
CA MET A 1 -15.50 1.14 -33.98
C MET A 1 -14.39 1.17 -32.95
N THR A 2 -13.44 0.25 -33.05
CA THR A 2 -12.29 0.11 -32.17
C THR A 2 -11.28 1.20 -32.51
N ASN A 3 -11.17 2.24 -31.68
CA ASN A 3 -10.08 3.20 -31.76
C ASN A 3 -8.79 2.48 -31.31
N THR A 4 -8.04 1.95 -32.27
CA THR A 4 -6.64 1.58 -32.07
C THR A 4 -5.82 2.86 -31.97
N LEU A 5 -5.36 3.22 -30.78
CA LEU A 5 -4.34 4.26 -30.60
C LEU A 5 -3.10 3.87 -31.43
N ASP A 6 -2.72 4.78 -32.32
CA ASP A 6 -1.51 4.63 -33.14
C ASP A 6 -0.28 4.88 -32.27
N LEU A 7 0.33 3.83 -31.71
CA LEU A 7 1.54 3.88 -30.90
C LEU A 7 2.83 3.95 -31.73
N ARG A 8 2.74 4.05 -33.08
CA ARG A 8 3.88 4.17 -33.99
C ARG A 8 4.84 5.31 -33.71
N PRO A 9 4.39 6.46 -33.13
CA PRO A 9 5.33 7.51 -32.73
C PRO A 9 6.33 7.11 -31.64
N PHE A 10 6.03 6.05 -30.87
CA PHE A 10 6.85 5.63 -29.72
C PHE A 10 7.79 4.46 -30.03
N GLY A 11 7.89 4.02 -31.28
CA GLY A 11 8.79 2.91 -31.67
C GLY A 11 8.46 1.55 -31.00
N LEU A 12 7.33 1.46 -30.30
CA LEU A 12 6.90 0.23 -29.64
C LEU A 12 6.42 -0.78 -30.66
N ASN A 13 7.01 -1.98 -30.65
CA ASN A 13 6.65 -3.04 -31.57
C ASN A 13 5.22 -3.51 -31.28
N THR A 14 4.26 -3.14 -32.13
CA THR A 14 2.81 -3.38 -31.96
C THR A 14 2.39 -4.86 -32.18
N ASN A 15 3.33 -5.77 -32.39
CA ASN A 15 3.06 -7.21 -32.58
C ASN A 15 2.84 -8.00 -31.28
N PHE A 16 2.56 -7.34 -30.15
CA PHE A 16 2.03 -8.04 -28.98
C PHE A 16 0.61 -8.54 -29.33
N LYS A 17 0.49 -9.83 -29.63
CA LYS A 17 -0.80 -10.52 -29.65
C LYS A 17 -1.44 -10.31 -28.26
N GLY A 18 -2.68 -9.81 -28.22
CA GLY A 18 -3.42 -9.73 -26.95
C GLY A 18 -3.37 -11.07 -26.22
N LEU A 19 -3.43 -11.02 -24.87
CA LEU A 19 -3.34 -12.19 -24.01
C LEU A 19 -4.17 -13.35 -24.55
N ALA A 20 -3.53 -14.51 -24.76
CA ALA A 20 -4.22 -15.75 -25.08
C ALA A 20 -5.09 -16.17 -23.86
N LEU A 21 -6.13 -16.97 -24.09
CA LEU A 21 -6.97 -17.52 -23.01
C LEU A 21 -6.12 -18.29 -21.98
N ASP A 22 -5.02 -18.90 -22.41
CA ASP A 22 -4.08 -19.63 -21.55
C ASP A 22 -3.37 -18.72 -20.54
N ASP A 23 -3.00 -17.49 -20.92
CA ASP A 23 -2.35 -16.52 -20.03
C ASP A 23 -3.28 -16.05 -18.90
N LEU A 24 -4.58 -15.92 -19.18
CA LEU A 24 -5.55 -15.52 -18.16
C LEU A 24 -5.81 -16.65 -17.16
N ASN A 25 -5.91 -17.89 -17.63
CA ASN A 25 -6.07 -19.05 -16.75
C ASN A 25 -4.88 -19.18 -15.82
N ASP A 26 -3.68 -18.90 -16.32
CA ASP A 26 -2.45 -18.86 -15.54
C ASP A 26 -2.49 -17.87 -14.38
N ILE A 27 -2.94 -16.64 -14.63
CA ILE A 27 -3.11 -15.61 -13.58
C ILE A 27 -4.13 -16.09 -12.54
N ILE A 28 -5.25 -16.65 -12.97
CA ILE A 28 -6.31 -17.14 -12.07
C ILE A 28 -5.81 -18.31 -11.22
N ASP A 29 -5.03 -19.22 -11.77
CA ASP A 29 -4.46 -20.36 -11.04
C ASP A 29 -3.46 -19.88 -9.98
N ILE A 30 -2.59 -18.92 -10.31
CA ILE A 30 -1.68 -18.29 -9.37
C ILE A 30 -2.48 -17.56 -8.28
N LEU A 31 -3.47 -16.76 -8.65
CA LEU A 31 -4.30 -16.02 -7.71
C LEU A 31 -5.08 -16.94 -6.76
N THR A 32 -5.62 -18.06 -7.30
CA THR A 32 -6.29 -19.09 -6.50
C THR A 32 -5.35 -19.61 -5.41
N LYS A 33 -4.10 -19.86 -5.78
CA LYS A 33 -3.11 -20.33 -4.81
C LYS A 33 -2.77 -19.27 -3.77
N LEU A 34 -2.58 -18.00 -4.19
CA LEU A 34 -2.26 -16.88 -3.29
C LEU A 34 -3.40 -16.60 -2.31
N VAL A 35 -4.66 -16.58 -2.77
CA VAL A 35 -5.83 -16.35 -1.91
C VAL A 35 -5.97 -17.48 -0.89
N GLY A 36 -5.65 -18.72 -1.25
CA GLY A 36 -5.68 -19.87 -0.36
C GLY A 36 -4.72 -19.79 0.84
N PHE A 37 -3.71 -18.90 0.81
CA PHE A 37 -2.88 -18.62 1.97
C PHE A 37 -3.55 -17.55 2.86
N LYS A 38 -3.90 -17.92 4.09
CA LYS A 38 -4.53 -17.02 5.09
C LYS A 38 -3.48 -16.13 5.75
N THR A 39 -2.92 -15.22 4.98
CA THR A 39 -1.88 -14.29 5.46
C THR A 39 -2.50 -13.00 6.01
N VAL A 40 -3.38 -13.12 7.00
CA VAL A 40 -3.94 -11.95 7.68
C VAL A 40 -2.82 -11.17 8.38
N ALA A 41 -2.88 -9.84 8.32
CA ALA A 41 -1.88 -8.98 8.96
C ALA A 41 -1.73 -9.33 10.45
N ASN A 42 -0.52 -9.27 10.99
CA ASN A 42 -0.07 -9.80 12.28
C ASN A 42 0.08 -11.33 12.36
N GLU A 43 -0.41 -12.13 11.41
CA GLU A 43 -0.24 -13.59 11.41
C GLU A 43 0.97 -14.01 10.56
N PRO A 44 1.51 -15.24 10.75
CA PRO A 44 2.61 -15.75 9.95
C PRO A 44 2.28 -15.81 8.45
N ASN A 45 3.28 -15.52 7.59
CA ASN A 45 3.14 -15.59 6.13
C ASN A 45 4.08 -16.60 5.46
N LEU A 46 4.80 -17.42 6.23
CA LEU A 46 5.90 -18.23 5.73
C LEU A 46 5.50 -19.22 4.64
N ASP A 47 4.30 -19.83 4.73
CA ASP A 47 3.81 -20.77 3.71
C ASP A 47 3.65 -20.10 2.33
N LEU A 48 3.14 -18.85 2.32
CA LEU A 48 3.05 -18.06 1.10
C LEU A 48 4.45 -17.72 0.58
N ILE A 49 5.33 -17.27 1.46
CA ILE A 49 6.71 -16.90 1.12
C ILE A 49 7.47 -18.09 0.55
N ASP A 50 7.39 -19.29 1.18
CA ASP A 50 8.01 -20.51 0.69
C ASP A 50 7.51 -20.88 -0.70
N TRP A 51 6.21 -20.72 -0.94
CA TRP A 51 5.62 -21.02 -2.26
C TRP A 51 6.10 -20.02 -3.32
N VAL A 52 6.10 -18.70 -3.01
CA VAL A 52 6.57 -17.65 -3.96
C VAL A 52 8.06 -17.81 -4.24
N GLU A 53 8.88 -18.06 -3.21
CA GLU A 53 10.31 -18.28 -3.36
C GLU A 53 10.60 -19.46 -4.30
N ASN A 54 9.93 -20.60 -4.08
CA ASN A 54 10.05 -21.76 -4.97
C ASN A 54 9.58 -21.49 -6.40
N PHE A 55 8.50 -20.71 -6.55
CA PHE A 55 7.97 -20.32 -7.86
C PHE A 55 8.99 -19.46 -8.65
N LEU A 56 9.55 -18.46 -8.00
CA LEU A 56 10.53 -17.55 -8.60
C LEU A 56 11.87 -18.24 -8.86
N ALA A 57 12.33 -19.12 -7.97
CA ALA A 57 13.55 -19.91 -8.18
C ALA A 57 13.44 -20.81 -9.44
N LYS A 58 12.30 -21.46 -9.62
CA LYS A 58 12.01 -22.24 -10.84
C LYS A 58 11.94 -21.39 -12.10
N SER A 59 11.59 -20.11 -11.95
CA SER A 59 11.56 -19.13 -13.04
C SER A 59 12.94 -18.50 -13.32
N GLY A 60 13.98 -18.87 -12.57
CA GLY A 60 15.37 -18.43 -12.79
C GLY A 60 15.76 -17.14 -12.07
N PHE A 61 14.98 -16.70 -11.10
CA PHE A 61 15.30 -15.52 -10.28
C PHE A 61 16.36 -15.85 -9.22
N ARG A 62 17.24 -14.90 -8.94
CA ARG A 62 18.02 -14.83 -7.71
C ARG A 62 17.13 -14.23 -6.63
N ILE A 63 17.19 -14.81 -5.42
CA ILE A 63 16.26 -14.42 -4.34
C ILE A 63 17.05 -14.16 -3.06
N GLN A 64 16.65 -13.12 -2.35
CA GLN A 64 17.05 -12.84 -0.97
C GLN A 64 15.82 -12.83 -0.10
N ARG A 65 15.74 -13.75 0.85
CA ARG A 65 14.74 -13.79 1.91
C ARG A 65 15.17 -12.91 3.05
N ILE A 66 14.25 -12.07 3.54
CA ILE A 66 14.47 -11.15 4.64
C ILE A 66 13.49 -11.52 5.76
N PRO A 67 13.97 -12.15 6.85
CA PRO A 67 13.11 -12.54 7.96
C PRO A 67 12.67 -11.32 8.78
N SER A 68 11.47 -11.39 9.32
CA SER A 68 11.01 -10.44 10.35
C SER A 68 11.82 -10.62 11.64
N PRO A 69 11.85 -9.63 12.54
CA PRO A 69 12.58 -9.74 13.81
C PRO A 69 12.15 -10.92 14.69
N CYS A 70 10.87 -11.36 14.63
CA CYS A 70 10.39 -12.55 15.36
C CYS A 70 10.66 -13.86 14.61
N GLY A 71 11.05 -13.83 13.34
CA GLY A 71 11.22 -15.01 12.49
C GLY A 71 9.93 -15.71 12.06
N CYS A 72 8.76 -15.21 12.48
CA CYS A 72 7.46 -15.79 12.12
C CYS A 72 6.92 -15.29 10.76
N LYS A 73 7.57 -14.28 10.17
CA LYS A 73 7.28 -13.71 8.86
C LYS A 73 8.55 -13.50 8.07
N ALA A 74 8.41 -13.31 6.76
CA ALA A 74 9.51 -12.90 5.90
C ALA A 74 8.99 -12.10 4.71
N GLY A 75 9.88 -11.32 4.09
CA GLY A 75 9.73 -10.76 2.77
C GLY A 75 10.73 -11.34 1.79
N LEU A 76 10.54 -11.05 0.52
CA LEU A 76 11.43 -11.49 -0.55
C LEU A 76 11.86 -10.31 -1.40
N LEU A 77 13.14 -10.29 -1.75
CA LEU A 77 13.67 -9.55 -2.89
C LEU A 77 14.10 -10.55 -3.95
N ALA A 78 13.65 -10.36 -5.18
CA ALA A 78 13.97 -11.26 -6.28
C ALA A 78 14.39 -10.49 -7.52
N LYS A 79 15.39 -11.01 -8.27
CA LYS A 79 15.92 -10.38 -9.48
C LYS A 79 16.17 -11.42 -10.56
N PHE A 80 15.69 -11.14 -11.76
CA PHE A 80 16.01 -11.83 -13.00
C PHE A 80 16.84 -10.90 -13.90
N GLY A 81 17.95 -11.42 -14.42
CA GLY A 81 18.91 -10.67 -15.24
C GLY A 81 19.97 -9.94 -14.44
N ASP A 82 21.17 -9.80 -15.02
CA ASP A 82 22.38 -9.25 -14.37
C ASP A 82 22.67 -7.78 -14.74
N GLY A 83 21.86 -7.17 -15.61
CA GLY A 83 22.03 -5.80 -16.06
C GLY A 83 21.84 -4.73 -14.98
N VAL A 84 22.04 -3.48 -15.36
CA VAL A 84 21.73 -2.28 -14.54
C VAL A 84 20.37 -1.71 -14.88
N GLY A 85 19.76 -1.00 -13.94
CA GLY A 85 18.42 -0.45 -14.11
C GLY A 85 17.35 -1.55 -14.02
N GLY A 86 16.28 -1.42 -14.80
CA GLY A 86 15.16 -2.35 -14.83
C GLY A 86 13.96 -1.88 -14.04
N ILE A 87 12.98 -2.76 -13.82
CA ILE A 87 11.75 -2.44 -13.11
C ILE A 87 11.64 -3.28 -11.85
N LEU A 88 11.36 -2.58 -10.74
CA LEU A 88 10.99 -3.20 -9.47
C LEU A 88 9.46 -3.16 -9.30
N TYR A 89 8.83 -4.32 -9.26
CA TYR A 89 7.43 -4.49 -8.88
C TYR A 89 7.34 -4.79 -7.39
N SER A 90 6.64 -3.93 -6.63
CA SER A 90 6.44 -4.11 -5.20
C SER A 90 5.02 -4.52 -4.89
N ALA A 91 4.88 -5.50 -4.00
CA ALA A 91 3.61 -5.99 -3.47
C ALA A 91 3.77 -6.36 -2.00
N HIS A 92 2.64 -6.41 -1.26
CA HIS A 92 2.61 -7.02 0.06
C HIS A 92 1.93 -8.40 0.03
N SER A 93 2.24 -9.23 1.03
CA SER A 93 1.74 -10.60 1.13
C SER A 93 0.54 -10.75 2.06
N ASP A 94 0.34 -9.78 2.94
CA ASP A 94 -0.72 -9.78 3.93
C ASP A 94 -2.04 -9.26 3.39
N VAL A 95 -3.08 -9.45 4.15
CA VAL A 95 -4.45 -8.99 3.88
C VAL A 95 -5.12 -8.57 5.19
N VAL A 96 -6.12 -7.70 5.13
CA VAL A 96 -6.92 -7.34 6.31
C VAL A 96 -7.75 -8.52 6.82
N SER A 97 -8.08 -8.49 8.12
CA SER A 97 -8.95 -9.50 8.75
C SER A 97 -10.33 -9.56 8.09
N THR A 98 -10.89 -10.76 8.09
CA THR A 98 -12.29 -11.01 7.68
C THR A 98 -13.23 -11.17 8.87
N GLU A 99 -12.70 -11.06 10.10
CA GLU A 99 -13.48 -11.16 11.33
C GLU A 99 -14.56 -10.08 11.41
N GLY A 100 -15.78 -10.49 11.77
CA GLY A 100 -16.92 -9.57 11.88
C GLY A 100 -17.49 -9.06 10.56
N GLN A 101 -17.06 -9.62 9.43
CA GLN A 101 -17.58 -9.30 8.10
C GLN A 101 -18.53 -10.39 7.59
N ASP A 102 -19.62 -9.99 6.96
CA ASP A 102 -20.63 -10.89 6.39
C ASP A 102 -20.24 -11.32 4.97
N TRP A 103 -19.36 -12.33 4.84
CA TRP A 103 -18.98 -12.91 3.56
C TRP A 103 -20.02 -13.91 3.08
N THR A 104 -20.35 -13.88 1.77
CA THR A 104 -21.28 -14.84 1.15
C THR A 104 -20.63 -16.20 0.87
N SER A 105 -19.29 -16.28 0.88
CA SER A 105 -18.50 -17.50 0.66
C SER A 105 -17.22 -17.47 1.51
N ASP A 106 -16.47 -18.58 1.56
CA ASP A 106 -15.17 -18.61 2.23
C ASP A 106 -14.21 -17.58 1.59
N PRO A 107 -13.75 -16.55 2.32
CA PRO A 107 -12.91 -15.49 1.78
C PRO A 107 -11.53 -15.97 1.27
N PHE A 108 -11.09 -17.16 1.69
CA PHE A 108 -9.81 -17.75 1.31
C PHE A 108 -9.94 -18.86 0.24
N VAL A 109 -11.13 -19.00 -0.35
CA VAL A 109 -11.39 -19.84 -1.52
C VAL A 109 -11.82 -18.93 -2.67
N LEU A 110 -11.03 -18.87 -3.74
CA LEU A 110 -11.34 -18.01 -4.88
C LEU A 110 -12.61 -18.47 -5.60
N HIS A 111 -13.57 -17.59 -5.71
CA HIS A 111 -14.81 -17.83 -6.45
C HIS A 111 -14.88 -16.99 -7.71
N ARG A 112 -15.37 -17.58 -8.80
CA ARG A 112 -15.57 -16.88 -10.09
C ARG A 112 -17.04 -16.66 -10.35
N THR A 113 -17.46 -15.41 -10.55
CA THR A 113 -18.84 -15.05 -10.86
C THR A 113 -18.90 -13.81 -11.75
N GLY A 114 -19.76 -13.81 -12.76
CA GLY A 114 -20.10 -12.64 -13.55
C GLY A 114 -18.93 -11.84 -14.16
N GLY A 115 -17.81 -12.51 -14.49
CA GLY A 115 -16.60 -11.82 -15.00
C GLY A 115 -15.68 -11.27 -13.92
N ARG A 116 -15.98 -11.52 -12.65
CA ARG A 116 -15.15 -11.19 -11.47
C ARG A 116 -14.62 -12.46 -10.81
N VAL A 117 -13.55 -12.31 -10.05
CA VAL A 117 -13.08 -13.29 -9.07
C VAL A 117 -13.18 -12.66 -7.69
N ILE A 118 -13.71 -13.42 -6.73
CA ILE A 118 -14.01 -12.99 -5.36
C ILE A 118 -13.15 -13.77 -4.38
N GLY A 119 -12.56 -13.09 -3.42
CA GLY A 119 -11.73 -13.64 -2.35
C GLY A 119 -10.91 -12.54 -1.70
N ARG A 120 -10.58 -12.69 -0.43
CA ARG A 120 -9.78 -11.71 0.32
C ARG A 120 -8.39 -11.54 -0.30
N GLY A 121 -8.00 -10.29 -0.57
CA GLY A 121 -6.75 -9.92 -1.22
C GLY A 121 -6.80 -9.98 -2.75
N THR A 122 -7.95 -10.24 -3.36
CA THR A 122 -8.04 -10.24 -4.83
C THR A 122 -7.80 -8.86 -5.43
N ALA A 123 -8.30 -7.80 -4.80
CA ALA A 123 -8.05 -6.42 -5.18
C ALA A 123 -6.81 -5.88 -4.44
N ASP A 124 -6.68 -6.15 -3.15
CA ASP A 124 -5.64 -5.61 -2.27
C ASP A 124 -4.80 -6.72 -1.64
N MET A 125 -3.60 -7.09 -2.22
CA MET A 125 -3.20 -6.79 -3.61
C MET A 125 -2.63 -8.06 -4.28
N LYS A 126 -3.15 -9.27 -3.87
CA LYS A 126 -2.70 -10.56 -4.43
C LYS A 126 -3.01 -10.69 -5.93
N GLY A 127 -4.02 -9.93 -6.45
CA GLY A 127 -4.31 -9.86 -7.88
C GLY A 127 -3.14 -9.25 -8.68
N PHE A 128 -2.56 -8.16 -8.19
CA PHE A 128 -1.35 -7.60 -8.78
C PHE A 128 -0.18 -8.59 -8.69
N LEU A 129 0.05 -9.17 -7.51
CA LEU A 129 1.11 -10.15 -7.31
C LEU A 129 0.97 -11.34 -8.28
N ALA A 130 -0.25 -11.83 -8.52
CA ALA A 130 -0.50 -12.90 -9.47
C ALA A 130 -0.10 -12.50 -10.91
N CYS A 131 -0.41 -11.27 -11.33
CA CYS A 131 -0.01 -10.75 -12.64
C CYS A 131 1.52 -10.64 -12.77
N VAL A 132 2.19 -10.16 -11.72
CA VAL A 132 3.65 -10.05 -11.67
C VAL A 132 4.32 -11.43 -11.71
N LEU A 133 3.81 -12.41 -10.95
CA LEU A 133 4.34 -13.78 -10.96
C LEU A 133 4.12 -14.47 -12.31
N ALA A 134 2.95 -14.30 -12.94
CA ALA A 134 2.70 -14.80 -14.29
C ALA A 134 3.67 -14.17 -15.31
N GLN A 135 4.00 -12.88 -15.19
CA GLN A 135 5.02 -12.23 -16.00
C GLN A 135 6.42 -12.75 -15.70
N ALA A 136 6.76 -12.95 -14.42
CA ALA A 136 8.06 -13.48 -14.00
C ALA A 136 8.32 -14.88 -14.59
N ARG A 137 7.30 -15.74 -14.66
CA ARG A 137 7.41 -17.07 -15.26
C ARG A 137 7.79 -17.00 -16.74
N SER A 138 7.27 -16.03 -17.48
CA SER A 138 7.58 -15.87 -18.91
C SER A 138 8.99 -15.36 -19.18
N CYS A 139 9.69 -14.79 -18.19
CA CYS A 139 11.04 -14.27 -18.36
C CYS A 139 12.07 -15.35 -18.79
N ARG A 140 11.81 -16.62 -18.44
CA ARG A 140 12.69 -17.72 -18.81
C ARG A 140 12.68 -17.98 -20.32
N ASP A 141 11.50 -17.91 -20.94
CA ASP A 141 11.31 -18.19 -22.37
C ASP A 141 11.48 -16.93 -23.23
N MET A 142 11.18 -15.77 -22.65
CA MET A 142 11.34 -14.44 -23.24
C MET A 142 12.09 -13.52 -22.27
N PRO A 143 13.41 -13.63 -22.20
CA PRO A 143 14.20 -12.79 -21.28
C PRO A 143 14.01 -11.31 -21.61
N PRO A 144 13.71 -10.46 -20.62
CA PRO A 144 13.65 -9.01 -20.81
C PRO A 144 15.05 -8.41 -21.02
N GLU A 145 15.14 -7.31 -21.76
CA GLU A 145 16.42 -6.59 -22.00
C GLU A 145 17.00 -5.97 -20.73
N LYS A 146 16.14 -5.58 -19.82
CA LYS A 146 16.47 -4.96 -18.52
C LYS A 146 16.02 -5.87 -17.36
N PRO A 147 16.69 -5.81 -16.21
CA PRO A 147 16.33 -6.62 -15.05
C PRO A 147 14.86 -6.52 -14.66
N PHE A 148 14.27 -7.67 -14.34
CA PHE A 148 12.95 -7.79 -13.71
C PHE A 148 13.15 -8.04 -12.22
N MET A 149 12.58 -7.16 -11.37
CA MET A 149 12.80 -7.23 -9.93
C MET A 149 11.45 -7.26 -9.21
N ILE A 150 11.41 -7.94 -8.07
CA ILE A 150 10.24 -8.07 -7.21
C ILE A 150 10.66 -7.78 -5.77
N ALA A 151 9.85 -6.98 -5.07
CA ALA A 151 9.83 -6.86 -3.61
C ALA A 151 8.48 -7.34 -3.11
N LEU A 152 8.48 -8.31 -2.20
CA LEU A 152 7.27 -8.82 -1.55
C LEU A 152 7.41 -8.63 -0.04
N SER A 153 6.64 -7.72 0.52
CA SER A 153 6.68 -7.33 1.93
C SER A 153 5.61 -8.05 2.76
N TRP A 154 5.47 -7.65 4.02
CA TRP A 154 4.49 -8.15 4.99
C TRP A 154 4.01 -7.00 5.89
N ASP A 155 2.82 -7.17 6.50
CA ASP A 155 2.22 -6.20 7.44
C ASP A 155 2.11 -4.78 6.86
N GLU A 156 1.83 -4.67 5.57
CA GLU A 156 1.49 -3.41 4.94
C GLU A 156 0.21 -2.84 5.56
N GLU A 157 -0.82 -3.66 5.68
CA GLU A 157 -2.19 -3.36 6.10
C GLU A 157 -2.31 -2.78 7.52
N ILE A 158 -1.28 -2.95 8.31
CA ILE A 158 -1.21 -2.42 9.67
C ILE A 158 -0.16 -1.31 9.82
N GLY A 159 0.14 -0.62 8.70
CA GLY A 159 0.98 0.57 8.64
C GLY A 159 2.37 0.33 8.10
N CYS A 160 2.50 -0.46 7.03
CA CYS A 160 3.73 -0.70 6.28
C CYS A 160 4.88 -1.17 7.18
N ARG A 161 4.63 -2.10 8.13
CA ARG A 161 5.60 -2.49 9.17
C ARG A 161 6.72 -3.39 8.65
N GLY A 162 6.50 -4.07 7.54
CA GLY A 162 7.46 -4.98 6.93
C GLY A 162 8.55 -4.25 6.16
N ILE A 163 8.17 -3.32 5.30
CA ILE A 163 9.09 -2.65 4.37
C ILE A 163 10.27 -1.93 5.04
N PRO A 164 10.17 -1.32 6.24
CA PRO A 164 11.33 -0.74 6.92
C PRO A 164 12.46 -1.74 7.19
N ASN A 165 12.15 -3.04 7.32
CA ASN A 165 13.16 -4.08 7.48
C ASN A 165 13.78 -4.54 6.16
N MET A 166 13.18 -4.17 5.03
CA MET A 166 13.59 -4.59 3.69
C MET A 166 14.29 -3.49 2.91
N ILE A 167 13.94 -2.24 3.13
CA ILE A 167 14.31 -1.11 2.26
C ILE A 167 15.82 -0.95 2.11
N ASP A 168 16.60 -1.16 3.17
CA ASP A 168 18.06 -1.07 3.17
C ASP A 168 18.73 -2.20 2.37
N HIS A 169 18.01 -3.29 2.07
CA HIS A 169 18.46 -4.41 1.26
C HIS A 169 18.15 -4.24 -0.24
N VAL A 170 17.25 -3.33 -0.60
CA VAL A 170 16.77 -3.16 -1.98
C VAL A 170 17.92 -2.83 -2.92
N VAL A 171 18.60 -1.71 -2.71
CA VAL A 171 19.70 -1.28 -3.60
C VAL A 171 20.90 -2.23 -3.55
N PRO A 172 21.36 -2.72 -2.38
CA PRO A 172 22.49 -3.66 -2.32
C PRO A 172 22.25 -4.99 -3.05
N PHE A 173 21.03 -5.53 -3.03
CA PHE A 173 20.72 -6.82 -3.67
C PHE A 173 20.21 -6.68 -5.11
N LEU A 174 19.28 -5.75 -5.34
CA LEU A 174 18.63 -5.58 -6.64
C LEU A 174 19.42 -4.65 -7.59
N GLY A 175 20.18 -3.71 -7.05
CA GLY A 175 20.71 -2.55 -7.74
C GLY A 175 19.71 -1.40 -7.75
N CYS A 176 20.02 -0.34 -8.50
CA CYS A 176 19.09 0.80 -8.67
C CYS A 176 18.15 0.52 -9.85
N PRO A 177 16.86 0.25 -9.64
CA PRO A 177 15.90 0.14 -10.72
C PRO A 177 15.70 1.50 -11.41
N ASP A 178 15.39 1.49 -12.70
CA ASP A 178 15.00 2.69 -13.43
C ASP A 178 13.61 3.18 -12.98
N LEU A 179 12.76 2.25 -12.51
CA LEU A 179 11.37 2.49 -12.12
C LEU A 179 10.91 1.49 -11.05
N VAL A 180 10.12 1.98 -10.09
CA VAL A 180 9.41 1.16 -9.09
C VAL A 180 7.91 1.30 -9.32
N ILE A 181 7.20 0.18 -9.43
CA ILE A 181 5.74 0.11 -9.51
C ILE A 181 5.23 -0.61 -8.27
N VAL A 182 4.51 0.11 -7.42
CA VAL A 182 3.77 -0.46 -6.28
C VAL A 182 2.35 -0.77 -6.73
N GLY A 183 1.90 -1.99 -6.55
CA GLY A 183 0.74 -2.54 -7.25
C GLY A 183 -0.60 -2.38 -6.53
N GLU A 184 -0.77 -1.36 -5.73
CA GLU A 184 -2.03 -1.08 -5.03
C GLU A 184 -3.18 -0.75 -5.98
N PRO A 185 -4.44 -1.03 -5.59
CA PRO A 185 -5.60 -0.95 -6.47
C PRO A 185 -5.95 0.50 -6.86
N THR A 186 -5.52 0.90 -8.03
CA THR A 186 -5.78 2.23 -8.64
C THR A 186 -6.63 2.13 -9.92
N GLU A 187 -7.26 0.99 -10.17
CA GLU A 187 -7.95 0.70 -11.45
C GLU A 187 -7.04 0.88 -12.67
N MET A 188 -5.74 0.58 -12.50
CA MET A 188 -4.67 0.81 -13.48
C MET A 188 -4.42 2.29 -13.80
N GLN A 189 -4.89 3.25 -13.00
CA GLN A 189 -4.53 4.65 -13.14
C GLN A 189 -3.12 4.89 -12.60
N LEU A 190 -2.35 5.74 -13.28
CA LEU A 190 -1.03 6.17 -12.79
C LEU A 190 -1.23 7.08 -11.59
N CYS A 191 -0.82 6.63 -10.41
CA CYS A 191 -0.84 7.42 -9.18
C CYS A 191 0.57 7.90 -8.85
N LEU A 192 0.76 9.22 -8.80
CA LEU A 192 2.04 9.89 -8.54
C LEU A 192 2.15 10.50 -7.14
N GLY A 193 1.14 10.30 -6.30
CA GLY A 193 1.16 10.84 -4.95
C GLY A 193 0.17 10.19 -4.00
N HIS A 194 0.60 9.99 -2.75
CA HIS A 194 -0.27 9.64 -1.64
C HIS A 194 0.21 10.30 -0.35
N LYS A 195 -0.69 10.46 0.62
CA LYS A 195 -0.33 11.04 1.91
C LYS A 195 0.50 10.08 2.75
N GLY A 196 1.39 10.66 3.58
CA GLY A 196 2.01 9.93 4.67
C GLY A 196 1.06 9.78 5.85
N LYS A 197 1.40 8.90 6.79
CA LYS A 197 0.63 8.65 8.00
C LYS A 197 1.55 8.56 9.21
N ALA A 198 1.14 9.17 10.31
CA ALA A 198 1.72 8.95 11.61
C ALA A 198 0.60 8.64 12.61
N SER A 199 0.72 7.51 13.31
CA SER A 199 -0.23 7.04 14.31
C SER A 199 0.35 7.21 15.70
N TYR A 200 -0.48 7.68 16.61
CA TYR A 200 -0.11 8.04 17.97
C TYR A 200 -1.05 7.43 18.99
N GLN A 201 -0.54 7.26 20.20
CA GLN A 201 -1.32 6.97 21.39
C GLN A 201 -1.11 8.10 22.41
N ALA A 202 -2.21 8.67 22.89
CA ALA A 202 -2.21 9.60 24.00
C ALA A 202 -2.75 8.89 25.25
N ILE A 203 -2.01 8.97 26.35
CA ILE A 203 -2.41 8.46 27.67
C ILE A 203 -2.72 9.66 28.54
N CYS A 204 -3.97 9.74 29.02
CA CYS A 204 -4.45 10.78 29.90
C CYS A 204 -4.47 10.26 31.33
N TYR A 205 -3.91 11.05 32.25
CA TYR A 205 -3.80 10.72 33.67
C TYR A 205 -4.76 11.55 34.53
N GLY A 206 -5.33 10.90 35.52
CA GLY A 206 -6.19 11.47 36.54
C GLY A 206 -5.87 10.87 37.91
N GLU A 207 -6.82 10.96 38.82
CA GLU A 207 -6.71 10.46 40.20
C GLU A 207 -7.98 9.67 40.55
N ALA A 208 -7.82 8.42 40.99
CA ALA A 208 -8.95 7.59 41.42
C ALA A 208 -9.57 8.12 42.71
N GLY A 209 -10.91 8.12 42.77
CA GLY A 209 -11.64 8.55 43.95
C GLY A 209 -13.13 8.20 43.87
N HIS A 210 -13.83 8.34 44.99
CA HIS A 210 -15.29 8.12 45.02
C HIS A 210 -15.99 9.23 44.23
N SER A 211 -16.89 8.89 43.33
CA SER A 211 -17.59 9.85 42.46
C SER A 211 -18.38 10.94 43.21
N ALA A 212 -18.87 10.66 44.44
CA ALA A 212 -19.51 11.67 45.29
C ALA A 212 -18.56 12.81 45.69
N LEU A 213 -17.24 12.61 45.59
CA LEU A 213 -16.19 13.58 45.88
C LEU A 213 -15.42 13.99 44.60
N ALA A 214 -15.99 13.73 43.42
CA ALA A 214 -15.33 13.96 42.13
C ALA A 214 -14.68 15.33 41.95
N PRO A 215 -15.22 16.44 42.49
CA PRO A 215 -14.58 17.76 42.36
C PRO A 215 -13.19 17.83 43.01
N ASN A 216 -12.83 16.91 43.91
CA ASN A 216 -11.52 16.87 44.59
C ASN A 216 -10.48 16.07 43.80
N PHE A 217 -10.85 15.43 42.72
CA PHE A 217 -10.01 14.53 41.95
C PHE A 217 -9.92 14.96 40.48
N LYS A 218 -8.80 14.68 39.88
CA LYS A 218 -8.59 14.88 38.44
C LYS A 218 -9.18 13.71 37.66
N ASN A 219 -10.11 13.99 36.75
CA ASN A 219 -10.74 12.98 35.95
C ASN A 219 -10.04 12.82 34.59
N ALA A 220 -9.44 11.65 34.33
CA ALA A 220 -8.75 11.36 33.07
C ALA A 220 -9.64 11.44 31.82
N LEU A 221 -10.95 11.14 31.94
CA LEU A 221 -11.87 11.30 30.83
C LEU A 221 -12.10 12.78 30.47
N HIS A 222 -12.05 13.69 31.45
CA HIS A 222 -12.10 15.13 31.17
C HIS A 222 -10.85 15.64 30.47
N VAL A 223 -9.68 15.06 30.76
CA VAL A 223 -8.43 15.33 30.01
C VAL A 223 -8.56 14.82 28.58
N ALA A 224 -9.02 13.59 28.40
CA ALA A 224 -9.25 12.98 27.09
C ALA A 224 -10.26 13.76 26.23
N ALA A 225 -11.35 14.23 26.84
CA ALA A 225 -12.37 15.04 26.14
C ALA A 225 -11.77 16.36 25.60
N ARG A 226 -10.95 17.06 26.41
CA ARG A 226 -10.28 18.29 25.95
C ARG A 226 -9.32 17.99 24.80
N PHE A 227 -8.56 16.91 24.85
CA PHE A 227 -7.67 16.50 23.77
C PHE A 227 -8.45 16.20 22.48
N ILE A 228 -9.57 15.47 22.56
CA ILE A 228 -10.43 15.20 21.39
C ILE A 228 -10.96 16.49 20.78
N LEU A 229 -11.37 17.47 21.61
CA LEU A 229 -11.78 18.78 21.11
C LEU A 229 -10.62 19.52 20.44
N ALA A 230 -9.42 19.48 21.03
CA ALA A 230 -8.22 20.08 20.44
C ALA A 230 -7.88 19.44 19.06
N THR A 231 -8.02 18.11 18.90
CA THR A 231 -7.85 17.46 17.58
C THR A 231 -8.88 17.94 16.57
N SER A 232 -10.14 18.14 16.99
CA SER A 232 -11.19 18.67 16.13
C SER A 232 -10.90 20.12 15.71
N ASP A 233 -10.46 20.96 16.63
CA ASP A 233 -10.10 22.36 16.34
C ASP A 233 -8.88 22.43 15.41
N LEU A 234 -7.87 21.60 15.62
CA LEU A 234 -6.72 21.48 14.71
C LEU A 234 -7.18 21.05 13.31
N GLN A 235 -8.07 20.07 13.21
CA GLN A 235 -8.63 19.64 11.91
C GLN A 235 -9.29 20.83 11.17
N LEU A 236 -10.04 21.66 11.86
CA LEU A 236 -10.69 22.84 11.26
C LEU A 236 -9.63 23.89 10.81
N ARG A 237 -8.57 24.08 11.59
CA ARG A 237 -7.46 24.99 11.21
C ARG A 237 -6.72 24.47 9.96
N LEU A 238 -6.37 23.18 9.92
CA LEU A 238 -5.71 22.56 8.76
C LEU A 238 -6.57 22.69 7.49
N ALA A 239 -7.88 22.47 7.60
CA ALA A 239 -8.79 22.65 6.48
C ALA A 239 -8.85 24.09 5.96
N LYS A 240 -8.75 25.08 6.86
CA LYS A 240 -8.89 26.51 6.53
C LYS A 240 -7.58 27.16 6.06
N SER A 241 -6.47 26.80 6.68
CA SER A 241 -5.19 27.53 6.53
C SER A 241 -3.95 26.64 6.49
N GLY A 242 -4.08 25.30 6.50
CA GLY A 242 -2.96 24.36 6.34
C GLY A 242 -2.37 24.39 4.92
N ALA A 243 -1.26 23.69 4.75
CA ALA A 243 -0.69 23.44 3.42
C ALA A 243 -1.73 22.72 2.53
N ARG A 244 -1.62 22.96 1.22
CA ARG A 244 -2.61 22.44 0.25
C ARG A 244 -1.93 21.79 -0.93
N ASP A 245 -2.55 20.70 -1.39
CA ASP A 245 -2.30 20.07 -2.67
C ASP A 245 -3.68 19.68 -3.27
N ASP A 246 -4.15 20.50 -4.20
CA ASP A 246 -5.49 20.39 -4.79
C ASP A 246 -5.65 19.17 -5.73
N ALA A 247 -4.59 18.39 -5.96
CA ALA A 247 -4.68 17.11 -6.64
C ALA A 247 -5.28 15.98 -5.75
N PHE A 248 -5.35 16.20 -4.42
CA PHE A 248 -6.06 15.28 -3.51
C PHE A 248 -7.53 15.68 -3.33
N THR A 249 -8.42 14.70 -3.21
CA THR A 249 -9.84 14.92 -2.85
C THR A 249 -9.98 15.70 -1.53
N ILE A 250 -9.14 15.40 -0.52
CA ILE A 250 -8.97 16.21 0.68
C ILE A 250 -7.60 16.87 0.57
N PRO A 251 -7.53 18.16 0.19
CA PRO A 251 -6.30 18.79 -0.28
C PRO A 251 -5.37 19.29 0.85
N TYR A 252 -5.57 18.87 2.09
CA TYR A 252 -4.80 19.29 3.26
C TYR A 252 -4.52 18.10 4.18
N SER A 253 -3.56 18.25 5.10
CA SER A 253 -3.30 17.24 6.12
C SER A 253 -4.45 17.12 7.10
N THR A 254 -4.70 15.90 7.59
CA THR A 254 -5.83 15.64 8.50
C THR A 254 -5.34 15.04 9.81
N VAL A 255 -6.07 15.34 10.90
CA VAL A 255 -5.91 14.71 12.21
C VAL A 255 -7.23 14.05 12.61
N HIS A 256 -7.17 12.82 13.10
CA HIS A 256 -8.34 12.02 13.43
C HIS A 256 -8.13 11.22 14.72
N ALA A 257 -8.99 11.43 15.72
CA ALA A 257 -9.07 10.59 16.91
C ALA A 257 -10.04 9.43 16.63
N GLY A 258 -9.49 8.20 16.50
CA GLY A 258 -10.28 7.04 16.06
C GLY A 258 -10.78 6.16 17.19
N ILE A 259 -10.05 6.09 18.31
CA ILE A 259 -10.40 5.21 19.43
C ILE A 259 -10.21 5.97 20.75
N VAL A 260 -11.16 5.83 21.67
CA VAL A 260 -11.04 6.28 23.05
C VAL A 260 -11.45 5.16 24.00
N ARG A 261 -10.68 4.97 25.06
CA ARG A 261 -10.96 3.99 26.14
C ARG A 261 -10.67 4.64 27.48
N GLY A 262 -11.52 4.37 28.49
CA GLY A 262 -11.29 4.88 29.84
C GLY A 262 -12.48 4.69 30.76
N GLY A 263 -12.21 4.76 32.08
CA GLY A 263 -13.17 4.47 33.14
C GLY A 263 -13.39 2.99 33.36
N VAL A 264 -13.73 2.63 34.61
CA VAL A 264 -13.97 1.23 35.01
C VAL A 264 -15.36 1.03 35.65
N ALA A 265 -15.86 2.04 36.36
CA ALA A 265 -17.17 2.02 36.99
C ALA A 265 -17.71 3.44 37.18
N LEU A 266 -19.04 3.62 37.16
CA LEU A 266 -19.69 4.93 37.25
C LEU A 266 -19.39 5.67 38.57
N ASN A 267 -19.20 4.92 39.67
CA ASN A 267 -18.95 5.46 41.00
C ASN A 267 -17.46 5.66 41.33
N ILE A 268 -16.57 5.55 40.36
CA ILE A 268 -15.12 5.78 40.50
C ILE A 268 -14.71 6.89 39.54
N VAL A 269 -13.96 7.90 40.02
CA VAL A 269 -13.31 8.90 39.17
C VAL A 269 -12.22 8.22 38.36
N PRO A 270 -12.20 8.28 37.01
CA PRO A 270 -11.20 7.60 36.19
C PRO A 270 -9.78 8.20 36.36
N GLU A 271 -8.83 7.34 36.68
CA GLU A 271 -7.40 7.71 36.79
C GLU A 271 -6.64 7.61 35.46
N ARG A 272 -7.20 6.88 34.47
CA ARG A 272 -6.57 6.66 33.17
C ARG A 272 -7.59 6.64 32.04
N ALA A 273 -7.21 7.28 30.94
CA ALA A 273 -7.88 7.16 29.65
C ALA A 273 -6.83 7.11 28.54
N GLU A 274 -7.18 6.44 27.44
CA GLU A 274 -6.31 6.26 26.27
C GLU A 274 -7.03 6.71 25.02
N ILE A 275 -6.29 7.39 24.10
CA ILE A 275 -6.79 7.81 22.80
C ILE A 275 -5.81 7.35 21.75
N SER A 276 -6.29 6.60 20.74
CA SER A 276 -5.53 6.35 19.53
C SER A 276 -5.97 7.33 18.45
N PHE A 277 -5.01 8.03 17.87
CA PHE A 277 -5.26 9.03 16.83
C PHE A 277 -4.21 8.98 15.75
N GLU A 278 -4.50 9.55 14.58
CA GLU A 278 -3.59 9.58 13.45
C GLU A 278 -3.53 10.97 12.79
N ILE A 279 -2.41 11.23 12.16
CA ILE A 279 -2.19 12.36 11.25
C ILE A 279 -1.91 11.77 9.88
N ARG A 280 -2.71 12.15 8.87
CA ARG A 280 -2.40 11.90 7.46
C ARG A 280 -1.89 13.19 6.86
N HIS A 281 -0.60 13.24 6.54
CA HIS A 281 0.07 14.47 6.17
C HIS A 281 0.42 14.51 4.68
N LEU A 282 0.42 15.72 4.12
CA LEU A 282 1.04 15.98 2.83
C LEU A 282 2.55 15.74 2.92
N THR A 283 3.20 15.43 1.81
CA THR A 283 4.66 15.20 1.78
C THR A 283 5.48 16.45 2.04
N THR A 284 4.86 17.62 1.97
CA THR A 284 5.45 18.92 2.29
C THR A 284 5.40 19.26 3.78
N GLU A 285 4.76 18.43 4.61
CA GLU A 285 4.55 18.67 6.03
C GLU A 285 5.08 17.51 6.87
N GLU A 286 5.79 17.86 7.94
CA GLU A 286 6.26 16.88 8.93
C GLU A 286 5.16 16.62 9.96
N PRO A 287 4.78 15.38 10.24
CA PRO A 287 3.71 15.07 11.20
C PRO A 287 4.01 15.54 12.62
N ALA A 288 5.29 15.64 13.00
CA ALA A 288 5.70 16.20 14.29
C ALA A 288 5.38 17.70 14.41
N THR A 289 5.48 18.45 13.31
CA THR A 289 5.10 19.87 13.27
C THR A 289 3.60 20.02 13.49
N ILE A 290 2.79 19.21 12.79
CA ILE A 290 1.33 19.20 12.96
C ILE A 290 0.95 18.80 14.41
N LEU A 291 1.63 17.78 14.95
CA LEU A 291 1.41 17.34 16.33
C LEU A 291 1.65 18.47 17.34
N ASN A 292 2.69 19.29 17.15
CA ASN A 292 3.03 20.39 18.02
C ASN A 292 2.00 21.55 18.00
N GLU A 293 1.12 21.59 17.01
CA GLU A 293 0.00 22.54 16.96
C GLU A 293 -1.20 22.12 17.83
N LEU A 294 -1.20 20.90 18.37
CA LEU A 294 -2.24 20.47 19.30
C LEU A 294 -2.07 21.19 20.63
N ASP A 295 -3.12 21.88 21.07
CA ASP A 295 -3.21 22.43 22.41
C ASP A 295 -3.46 21.28 23.41
N THR A 296 -2.38 20.82 24.03
CA THR A 296 -2.43 19.63 24.89
C THR A 296 -2.25 20.01 26.37
N PRO A 297 -3.02 19.42 27.30
CA PRO A 297 -2.80 19.56 28.73
C PRO A 297 -1.57 18.74 29.17
N SER A 298 -0.36 19.24 28.86
CA SER A 298 0.92 18.52 28.94
C SER A 298 1.26 17.92 30.30
N GLU A 299 0.80 18.51 31.42
CA GLU A 299 1.05 17.98 32.77
C GLU A 299 0.28 16.70 33.11
N SER A 300 -0.65 16.28 32.26
CA SER A 300 -1.60 15.19 32.56
C SER A 300 -1.73 14.22 31.42
N MET A 301 -0.83 14.30 30.45
CA MET A 301 -0.91 13.47 29.26
C MET A 301 0.47 13.16 28.70
N GLU A 302 0.62 11.94 28.21
CA GLU A 302 1.78 11.51 27.43
C GLU A 302 1.32 11.14 26.03
N ILE A 303 2.05 11.57 25.00
CA ILE A 303 1.82 11.18 23.62
C ILE A 303 3.04 10.41 23.12
N SER A 304 2.79 9.23 22.59
CA SER A 304 3.81 8.38 21.94
C SER A 304 3.42 8.05 20.50
N ARG A 305 4.41 8.09 19.61
CA ARG A 305 4.22 7.63 18.24
C ARG A 305 4.27 6.11 18.19
N VAL A 306 3.24 5.48 17.60
CA VAL A 306 3.14 4.02 17.46
C VAL A 306 3.85 3.56 16.19
N TYR A 307 3.55 4.19 15.05
CA TYR A 307 4.22 3.95 13.76
C TYR A 307 4.04 5.16 12.83
N GLN A 308 4.83 5.16 11.75
CA GLN A 308 4.78 6.18 10.71
C GLN A 308 5.23 5.57 9.38
N TYR A 309 4.63 6.04 8.29
CA TYR A 309 5.14 5.81 6.95
C TYR A 309 5.11 7.10 6.12
N PRO A 310 6.07 7.25 5.19
CA PRO A 310 6.18 8.46 4.37
C PRO A 310 5.09 8.50 3.30
N GLY A 311 4.74 9.71 2.85
CA GLY A 311 3.93 9.91 1.65
C GLY A 311 4.76 9.74 0.37
N LEU A 312 4.05 9.58 -0.75
CA LEU A 312 4.62 9.63 -2.09
C LEU A 312 4.36 11.01 -2.71
N SER A 313 5.40 11.61 -3.30
CA SER A 313 5.30 12.76 -4.20
C SER A 313 6.31 12.59 -5.32
N ALA A 314 5.90 11.93 -6.40
CA ALA A 314 6.74 11.78 -7.58
C ALA A 314 6.86 13.12 -8.32
N ASN A 315 8.00 13.35 -8.96
CA ASN A 315 8.19 14.52 -9.81
C ASN A 315 7.33 14.39 -11.08
N GLU A 316 6.16 15.00 -11.09
CA GLU A 316 5.20 14.94 -12.22
C GLU A 316 5.77 15.48 -13.54
N ALA A 317 6.82 16.31 -13.48
CA ALA A 317 7.51 16.83 -14.68
C ALA A 317 8.48 15.82 -15.31
N ASP A 318 8.76 14.70 -14.67
CA ASP A 318 9.62 13.63 -15.24
C ASP A 318 8.92 13.06 -16.49
N PRO A 319 9.53 13.17 -17.68
CA PRO A 319 8.90 12.75 -18.93
C PRO A 319 8.56 11.25 -18.98
N ILE A 320 9.20 10.41 -18.16
CA ILE A 320 8.95 8.98 -18.10
C ILE A 320 7.47 8.68 -17.80
N TRP A 321 6.82 9.53 -16.99
CA TRP A 321 5.43 9.32 -16.61
C TRP A 321 4.45 9.40 -17.76
N LYS A 322 4.73 10.21 -18.80
CA LYS A 322 3.93 10.24 -20.02
C LYS A 322 3.97 8.91 -20.76
N SER A 323 5.15 8.30 -20.82
CA SER A 323 5.34 7.00 -21.46
C SER A 323 4.68 5.88 -20.66
N VAL A 324 4.82 5.90 -19.33
CA VAL A 324 4.14 4.93 -18.43
C VAL A 324 2.62 5.10 -18.51
N GLN A 325 2.11 6.35 -18.48
CA GLN A 325 0.68 6.67 -18.62
C GLN A 325 0.09 6.13 -19.93
N ALA A 326 0.81 6.24 -21.03
CA ALA A 326 0.35 5.73 -22.32
C ALA A 326 0.16 4.19 -22.31
N LEU A 327 0.89 3.46 -21.47
CA LEU A 327 0.76 1.99 -21.34
C LEU A 327 -0.48 1.58 -20.54
N THR A 328 -0.93 2.40 -19.59
CA THR A 328 -2.13 2.08 -18.78
C THR A 328 -3.41 2.18 -19.58
N ASN A 329 -3.42 3.04 -20.62
CA ASN A 329 -4.60 3.34 -21.43
C ASN A 329 -5.80 3.86 -20.59
N VAL A 330 -5.51 4.51 -19.46
CA VAL A 330 -6.49 5.09 -18.52
C VAL A 330 -6.10 6.55 -18.29
N PRO A 331 -7.05 7.50 -18.13
CA PRO A 331 -6.74 8.90 -17.79
C PRO A 331 -5.98 8.99 -16.47
N GLY A 332 -5.11 9.99 -16.33
CA GLY A 332 -4.31 10.30 -15.13
C GLY A 332 -3.32 11.40 -15.42
N PRO A 333 -2.36 11.69 -14.51
CA PRO A 333 -2.14 11.01 -13.23
C PRO A 333 -3.14 11.41 -12.14
N ILE A 334 -3.18 10.61 -11.06
CA ILE A 334 -4.00 10.86 -9.87
C ILE A 334 -3.14 10.93 -8.61
N LYS A 335 -3.73 11.43 -7.50
CA LYS A 335 -3.24 11.28 -6.13
C LYS A 335 -4.32 10.64 -5.27
N VAL A 336 -3.92 9.72 -4.39
CA VAL A 336 -4.85 8.96 -3.53
C VAL A 336 -4.65 9.33 -2.06
N ALA A 337 -5.72 9.23 -1.27
CA ALA A 337 -5.68 9.58 0.15
C ALA A 337 -5.13 8.45 1.04
N PHE A 338 -5.27 7.19 0.61
CA PHE A 338 -4.67 6.05 1.31
C PHE A 338 -3.15 6.04 1.11
N GLY A 339 -2.43 5.45 2.05
CA GLY A 339 -0.98 5.34 1.97
C GLY A 339 -0.57 3.97 1.47
N THR A 340 0.64 3.88 0.96
CA THR A 340 1.25 2.64 0.45
C THR A 340 2.73 2.60 0.81
N GLU A 341 3.42 1.52 0.48
CA GLU A 341 4.88 1.42 0.64
C GLU A 341 5.69 2.30 -0.34
N ALA A 342 5.05 2.94 -1.31
CA ALA A 342 5.72 3.70 -2.37
C ALA A 342 6.59 4.85 -1.83
N GLY A 343 6.16 5.48 -0.73
CA GLY A 343 6.93 6.54 -0.09
C GLY A 343 8.30 6.08 0.41
N PHE A 344 8.46 4.83 0.83
CA PHE A 344 9.75 4.29 1.27
C PHE A 344 10.74 4.18 0.12
N PHE A 345 10.30 3.70 -1.04
CA PHE A 345 11.15 3.63 -2.24
C PHE A 345 11.51 5.03 -2.75
N ALA A 346 10.57 5.95 -2.75
CA ALA A 346 10.81 7.34 -3.14
C ALA A 346 11.83 8.02 -2.21
N ASN A 347 11.79 7.76 -0.90
CA ASN A 347 12.71 8.33 0.08
C ASN A 347 14.17 7.88 -0.10
N ILE A 348 14.40 6.71 -0.68
CA ILE A 348 15.77 6.27 -1.06
C ILE A 348 16.16 6.69 -2.48
N GLY A 349 15.41 7.62 -3.10
CA GLY A 349 15.73 8.24 -4.38
C GLY A 349 15.29 7.44 -5.61
N LEU A 350 14.44 6.43 -5.46
CA LEU A 350 13.94 5.63 -6.59
C LEU A 350 12.70 6.28 -7.23
N ARG A 351 12.66 6.30 -8.56
CA ARG A 351 11.46 6.74 -9.31
C ARG A 351 10.31 5.79 -9.05
N THR A 352 9.29 6.24 -8.34
CA THR A 352 8.21 5.39 -7.83
C THR A 352 6.85 5.91 -8.23
N ALA A 353 5.98 4.99 -8.66
CA ALA A 353 4.56 5.24 -8.88
C ALA A 353 3.73 4.08 -8.31
N VAL A 354 2.44 4.33 -8.10
CA VAL A 354 1.47 3.32 -7.72
C VAL A 354 0.56 3.04 -8.92
N ILE A 355 0.50 1.77 -9.36
CA ILE A 355 -0.36 1.32 -10.47
C ILE A 355 -0.72 -0.14 -10.20
N GLY A 356 -1.99 -0.42 -9.99
CA GLY A 356 -2.46 -1.79 -9.82
C GLY A 356 -3.92 -1.98 -10.23
N PRO A 357 -4.31 -3.24 -10.44
CA PRO A 357 -5.68 -3.59 -10.78
C PRO A 357 -6.56 -3.60 -9.54
N GLY A 358 -7.88 -3.44 -9.72
CA GLY A 358 -8.85 -3.40 -8.64
C GLY A 358 -9.20 -1.98 -8.19
N SER A 359 -10.22 -1.87 -7.38
CA SER A 359 -10.75 -0.61 -6.86
C SER A 359 -10.70 -0.62 -5.32
N MET A 360 -9.95 0.31 -4.73
CA MET A 360 -9.94 0.48 -3.27
C MET A 360 -11.31 0.90 -2.76
N ASP A 361 -12.00 1.79 -3.49
CA ASP A 361 -13.28 2.36 -3.05
C ASP A 361 -14.42 1.34 -3.08
N CYS A 362 -14.40 0.43 -4.05
CA CYS A 362 -15.49 -0.55 -4.23
C CYS A 362 -15.23 -1.88 -3.53
N ASP A 363 -13.98 -2.32 -3.47
CA ASP A 363 -13.60 -3.68 -3.08
C ASP A 363 -12.66 -3.73 -1.87
N GLY A 364 -11.83 -2.68 -1.69
CA GLY A 364 -10.84 -2.67 -0.62
C GLY A 364 -11.47 -2.83 0.76
N HIS A 365 -10.97 -3.79 1.55
CA HIS A 365 -11.38 -4.08 2.93
C HIS A 365 -12.87 -4.43 3.13
N GLN A 366 -13.64 -4.66 2.04
CA GLN A 366 -15.05 -5.01 2.09
C GLN A 366 -15.26 -6.55 2.19
N PRO A 367 -16.42 -7.03 2.72
CA PRO A 367 -16.82 -8.42 2.49
C PRO A 367 -17.06 -8.64 0.99
N ASP A 368 -16.87 -9.86 0.53
CA ASP A 368 -16.95 -10.24 -0.88
C ASP A 368 -16.02 -9.41 -1.80
N GLU A 369 -14.87 -8.98 -1.26
CA GLU A 369 -13.81 -8.36 -2.04
C GLU A 369 -13.58 -9.14 -3.34
N GLY A 370 -13.56 -8.42 -4.46
CA GLY A 370 -13.42 -9.05 -5.75
C GLY A 370 -12.77 -8.14 -6.77
N ILE A 371 -12.24 -8.75 -7.81
CA ILE A 371 -11.60 -8.02 -8.91
C ILE A 371 -12.20 -8.44 -10.26
N ASP A 372 -12.41 -7.46 -11.15
CA ASP A 372 -12.79 -7.72 -12.54
C ASP A 372 -11.63 -8.41 -13.28
N ILE A 373 -11.93 -9.52 -13.97
CA ILE A 373 -10.97 -10.29 -14.74
C ILE A 373 -10.28 -9.42 -15.82
N ASN A 374 -10.98 -8.42 -16.37
CA ASN A 374 -10.37 -7.51 -17.33
C ASN A 374 -9.33 -6.58 -16.69
N GLN A 375 -9.46 -6.26 -15.39
CA GLN A 375 -8.44 -5.52 -14.67
C GLN A 375 -7.14 -6.36 -14.54
N LEU A 376 -7.24 -7.65 -14.22
CA LEU A 376 -6.10 -8.56 -14.19
C LEU A 376 -5.42 -8.66 -15.57
N ARG A 377 -6.24 -8.76 -16.66
CA ARG A 377 -5.73 -8.76 -18.02
C ARG A 377 -4.97 -7.47 -18.36
N LYS A 378 -5.56 -6.31 -18.05
CA LYS A 378 -4.91 -5.00 -18.25
C LYS A 378 -3.59 -4.89 -17.48
N CYS A 379 -3.55 -5.37 -16.23
CA CYS A 379 -2.37 -5.36 -15.40
C CYS A 379 -1.25 -6.22 -16.00
N LYS A 380 -1.54 -7.45 -16.42
CA LYS A 380 -0.57 -8.34 -17.07
C LYS A 380 -0.03 -7.73 -18.36
N ASP A 381 -0.92 -7.17 -19.21
CA ASP A 381 -0.54 -6.47 -20.43
C ASP A 381 0.37 -5.25 -20.14
N PHE A 382 0.04 -4.49 -19.12
CA PHE A 382 0.85 -3.36 -18.66
C PHE A 382 2.24 -3.81 -18.22
N CYS A 383 2.34 -4.80 -17.33
CA CYS A 383 3.62 -5.33 -16.87
C CYS A 383 4.49 -5.85 -18.04
N GLY A 384 3.89 -6.58 -18.98
CA GLY A 384 4.58 -7.09 -20.16
C GLY A 384 5.10 -5.97 -21.07
N LYS A 385 4.25 -5.01 -21.41
CA LYS A 385 4.62 -3.86 -22.26
C LYS A 385 5.70 -2.99 -21.59
N LEU A 386 5.54 -2.72 -20.28
CA LEU A 386 6.51 -1.93 -19.53
C LEU A 386 7.87 -2.63 -19.48
N GLN A 387 7.90 -3.93 -19.16
CA GLN A 387 9.13 -4.71 -19.03
C GLN A 387 9.91 -4.81 -20.35
N HIS A 388 9.22 -5.06 -21.46
CA HIS A 388 9.87 -5.19 -22.78
C HIS A 388 10.07 -3.85 -23.49
N GLY A 389 9.30 -2.81 -23.13
CA GLY A 389 9.41 -1.47 -23.71
C GLY A 389 10.33 -0.51 -22.96
N LEU A 390 10.83 -0.88 -21.79
CA LEU A 390 11.54 0.03 -20.88
C LEU A 390 12.73 0.71 -21.55
N GLN A 391 13.57 -0.02 -22.30
CA GLN A 391 14.71 0.54 -22.98
C GLN A 391 14.32 1.64 -23.97
N SER A 392 13.24 1.42 -24.74
CA SER A 392 12.70 2.43 -25.67
C SER A 392 12.12 3.62 -24.91
N ILE A 393 11.44 3.39 -23.80
CA ILE A 393 10.89 4.45 -22.94
C ILE A 393 12.02 5.33 -22.38
N LEU A 394 13.10 4.75 -21.89
CA LEU A 394 14.25 5.48 -21.35
C LEU A 394 15.02 6.26 -22.43
N SER A 395 15.06 5.77 -23.65
CA SER A 395 15.76 6.45 -24.77
C SER A 395 14.99 7.62 -25.36
N LEU A 396 13.70 7.74 -25.09
CA LEU A 396 12.82 8.83 -25.52
C LEU A 396 12.80 10.01 -24.54
N ASN A 397 13.28 9.80 -23.33
CA ASN A 397 13.29 10.74 -22.20
C ASN A 397 14.71 11.08 -21.77
#